data_74dfcbc46364dc058891dd81ebbf22cb
#
_entry.id   74dfcbc46364dc058891dd81ebbf22cb
#
_cell.length_a   1.000
_cell.length_b   1.000
_cell.length_c   1.000
_cell.angle_alpha   90.00
_cell.angle_beta   90.00
_cell.angle_gamma   90.00
#
_symmetry.space_group_name_H-M   'P 1'
#
loop_
_entity.id
_entity.type
_entity.pdbx_description
1 polymer ?
#
loop_
_entity_poly.entity_id
_entity_poly.type
_entity_poly.pdbx_seq_one_letter_code
_entity_poly.pdbx_strand_id
1 'polypeptide(L)'
;MQRPFVIILLGAPGAGKGTQAVRLAAARGLPHVSTGDLFRENLKLETPLGKQAKGYMESGWLVPDELVLDMLFARVARPDCVRGYVLDGFPRTLPQAQAFGERLGRIEPIVIDFVVRDATIVERAAGRLTCKACGNIQHARFAPPRVAGKCDRCSAELVQRPDDAPAVVTERLRVYHEQTQPLVGYYQTAGVLRELDGEQSPEAVFRSLMGLLPPQEAA
;
A
#
# COMPACT_ATOMS: atom_id res chain seq x y z
N MET A 1 9.68 4.74 27.15
CA MET A 1 8.68 4.32 26.14
C MET A 1 9.40 4.23 24.80
N GLN A 2 9.38 3.06 24.16
CA GLN A 2 9.95 2.90 22.80
C GLN A 2 9.20 3.82 21.84
N ARG A 3 9.94 4.49 20.91
CA ARG A 3 9.30 5.30 19.86
C ARG A 3 8.54 4.41 18.90
N PRO A 4 7.35 4.81 18.42
CA PRO A 4 6.62 4.05 17.42
C PRO A 4 7.46 3.83 16.16
N PHE A 5 7.42 2.63 15.61
CA PHE A 5 8.18 2.26 14.41
C PHE A 5 7.28 2.38 13.18
N VAL A 6 7.42 3.48 12.43
CA VAL A 6 6.57 3.79 11.28
C VAL A 6 7.31 3.50 9.98
N ILE A 7 6.72 2.64 9.16
CA ILE A 7 7.25 2.29 7.84
C ILE A 7 6.26 2.75 6.78
N ILE A 8 6.72 3.50 5.78
CA ILE A 8 5.94 3.98 4.65
C ILE A 8 6.41 3.27 3.40
N LEU A 9 5.50 2.62 2.66
CA LEU A 9 5.80 2.01 1.38
C LEU A 9 5.30 2.90 0.24
N LEU A 10 6.25 3.51 -0.48
CA LEU A 10 6.00 4.29 -1.69
C LEU A 10 6.19 3.42 -2.94
N GLY A 11 5.76 3.94 -4.08
CA GLY A 11 5.88 3.32 -5.39
C GLY A 11 4.55 3.26 -6.12
N ALA A 12 4.61 3.01 -7.42
CA ALA A 12 3.45 3.03 -8.31
C ALA A 12 2.38 1.98 -7.95
N PRO A 13 1.10 2.20 -8.34
CA PRO A 13 0.05 1.20 -8.17
C PRO A 13 0.44 -0.08 -8.92
N GLY A 14 0.36 -1.24 -8.28
CA GLY A 14 0.81 -2.50 -8.90
C GLY A 14 2.27 -2.88 -8.65
N ALA A 15 3.09 -2.04 -8.02
CA ALA A 15 4.50 -2.31 -7.71
C ALA A 15 4.73 -3.47 -6.71
N GLY A 16 3.67 -4.02 -6.10
CA GLY A 16 3.79 -5.14 -5.15
C GLY A 16 3.82 -4.73 -3.68
N LYS A 17 3.67 -3.43 -3.37
CA LYS A 17 3.67 -2.89 -1.99
C LYS A 17 2.78 -3.67 -1.03
N GLY A 18 1.50 -3.86 -1.37
CA GLY A 18 0.54 -4.53 -0.51
C GLY A 18 0.92 -5.97 -0.18
N THR A 19 1.49 -6.71 -1.14
CA THR A 19 1.99 -8.07 -0.91
C THR A 19 3.13 -8.07 0.10
N GLN A 20 4.06 -7.14 -0.03
CA GLN A 20 5.21 -7.02 0.86
C GLN A 20 4.81 -6.42 2.21
N ALA A 21 3.86 -5.47 2.24
CA ALA A 21 3.34 -4.86 3.46
C ALA A 21 2.74 -5.90 4.42
N VAL A 22 1.92 -6.83 3.90
CA VAL A 22 1.33 -7.91 4.70
C VAL A 22 2.43 -8.81 5.30
N ARG A 23 3.43 -9.19 4.50
CA ARG A 23 4.55 -10.02 4.96
C ARG A 23 5.41 -9.29 5.99
N LEU A 24 5.71 -8.01 5.73
CA LEU A 24 6.50 -7.16 6.61
C LEU A 24 5.80 -6.94 7.96
N ALA A 25 4.51 -6.62 7.92
CA ALA A 25 3.69 -6.41 9.12
C ALA A 25 3.69 -7.66 10.01
N ALA A 26 3.49 -8.84 9.40
CA ALA A 26 3.57 -10.12 10.12
C ALA A 26 4.96 -10.38 10.71
N ALA A 27 6.04 -10.14 9.94
CA ALA A 27 7.41 -10.37 10.38
C ALA A 27 7.84 -9.43 11.52
N ARG A 28 7.28 -8.21 11.57
CA ARG A 28 7.60 -7.19 12.58
C ARG A 28 6.59 -7.12 13.74
N GLY A 29 5.51 -7.87 13.69
CA GLY A 29 4.43 -7.79 14.68
C GLY A 29 3.78 -6.41 14.73
N LEU A 30 3.64 -5.75 13.56
CA LEU A 30 3.03 -4.44 13.38
C LEU A 30 1.73 -4.55 12.60
N PRO A 31 0.75 -3.66 12.79
CA PRO A 31 -0.43 -3.61 11.93
C PRO A 31 -0.08 -3.12 10.52
N HIS A 32 -0.67 -3.74 9.51
CA HIS A 32 -0.71 -3.24 8.14
C HIS A 32 -1.86 -2.24 8.01
N VAL A 33 -1.58 -1.02 7.62
CA VAL A 33 -2.54 0.06 7.40
C VAL A 33 -2.52 0.44 5.93
N SER A 34 -3.49 -0.04 5.18
CA SER A 34 -3.65 0.23 3.74
C SER A 34 -4.84 1.16 3.52
N THR A 35 -4.58 2.38 3.01
CA THR A 35 -5.67 3.32 2.67
C THR A 35 -6.59 2.74 1.60
N GLY A 36 -6.04 2.01 0.64
CA GLY A 36 -6.84 1.34 -0.38
C GLY A 36 -7.78 0.28 0.20
N ASP A 37 -7.34 -0.50 1.21
CA ASP A 37 -8.20 -1.49 1.86
C ASP A 37 -9.24 -0.83 2.75
N LEU A 38 -8.88 0.23 3.48
CA LEU A 38 -9.82 1.01 4.27
C LEU A 38 -10.94 1.59 3.41
N PHE A 39 -10.65 2.16 2.23
CA PHE A 39 -11.68 2.63 1.31
C PHE A 39 -12.53 1.48 0.74
N ARG A 40 -11.93 0.36 0.36
CA ARG A 40 -12.67 -0.82 -0.12
C ARG A 40 -13.61 -1.40 0.94
N GLU A 41 -13.20 -1.41 2.20
CA GLU A 41 -14.05 -1.79 3.32
C GLU A 41 -15.23 -0.84 3.48
N ASN A 42 -14.98 0.48 3.45
CA ASN A 42 -16.03 1.49 3.50
C ASN A 42 -17.01 1.40 2.32
N LEU A 43 -16.51 1.08 1.11
CA LEU A 43 -17.36 0.82 -0.06
C LEU A 43 -18.25 -0.40 0.15
N LYS A 44 -17.69 -1.51 0.66
CA LYS A 44 -18.42 -2.76 0.94
C LYS A 44 -19.49 -2.56 2.01
N LEU A 45 -19.22 -1.72 3.00
CA LEU A 45 -20.15 -1.38 4.09
C LEU A 45 -21.11 -0.23 3.73
N GLU A 46 -21.02 0.30 2.52
CA GLU A 46 -21.84 1.43 2.02
C GLU A 46 -21.85 2.65 2.95
N THR A 47 -20.76 2.91 3.64
CA THR A 47 -20.65 4.08 4.52
C THR A 47 -20.73 5.39 3.72
N PRO A 48 -21.03 6.52 4.34
CA PRO A 48 -20.96 7.83 3.67
C PRO A 48 -19.60 8.09 3.04
N LEU A 49 -18.51 7.75 3.72
CA LEU A 49 -17.14 7.86 3.20
C LEU A 49 -16.91 6.97 1.98
N GLY A 50 -17.37 5.71 2.04
CA GLY A 50 -17.28 4.79 0.91
C GLY A 50 -18.01 5.32 -0.33
N LYS A 51 -19.23 5.84 -0.14
CA LYS A 51 -20.02 6.43 -1.24
C LYS A 51 -19.33 7.64 -1.87
N GLN A 52 -18.70 8.50 -1.08
CA GLN A 52 -17.93 9.65 -1.59
C GLN A 52 -16.66 9.21 -2.34
N ALA A 53 -15.95 8.20 -1.85
CA ALA A 53 -14.70 7.71 -2.44
C ALA A 53 -14.90 6.91 -3.74
N LYS A 54 -16.11 6.35 -3.96
CA LYS A 54 -16.40 5.39 -5.04
C LYS A 54 -15.97 5.90 -6.42
N GLY A 55 -16.44 7.07 -6.81
CA GLY A 55 -16.15 7.63 -8.14
C GLY A 55 -14.67 7.84 -8.41
N TYR A 56 -13.95 8.34 -7.42
CA TYR A 56 -12.49 8.53 -7.51
C TYR A 56 -11.76 7.20 -7.72
N MET A 57 -12.10 6.18 -6.94
CA MET A 57 -11.45 4.87 -7.01
C MET A 57 -11.73 4.16 -8.34
N GLU A 58 -12.97 4.21 -8.83
CA GLU A 58 -13.38 3.59 -10.09
C GLU A 58 -12.74 4.29 -11.31
N SER A 59 -12.48 5.60 -11.23
CA SER A 59 -11.82 6.39 -12.27
C SER A 59 -10.28 6.36 -12.18
N GLY A 60 -9.72 5.80 -11.12
CA GLY A 60 -8.27 5.77 -10.88
C GLY A 60 -7.70 7.08 -10.31
N TRP A 61 -8.55 8.01 -9.90
CA TRP A 61 -8.16 9.29 -9.29
C TRP A 61 -7.90 9.14 -7.79
N LEU A 62 -7.22 10.14 -7.20
CA LEU A 62 -7.05 10.19 -5.76
C LEU A 62 -8.33 10.70 -5.09
N VAL A 63 -8.66 10.08 -3.97
CA VAL A 63 -9.69 10.60 -3.05
C VAL A 63 -9.17 11.90 -2.44
N PRO A 64 -10.02 12.93 -2.22
CA PRO A 64 -9.59 14.19 -1.61
C PRO A 64 -8.79 14.03 -0.33
N ASP A 65 -7.73 14.82 -0.17
CA ASP A 65 -6.75 14.67 0.92
C ASP A 65 -7.38 14.70 2.32
N GLU A 66 -8.35 15.58 2.56
CA GLU A 66 -9.07 15.65 3.84
C GLU A 66 -9.70 14.31 4.23
N LEU A 67 -10.42 13.67 3.30
CA LEU A 67 -11.07 12.38 3.57
C LEU A 67 -10.06 11.27 3.85
N VAL A 68 -8.92 11.30 3.14
CA VAL A 68 -7.83 10.34 3.35
C VAL A 68 -7.18 10.54 4.71
N LEU A 69 -6.89 11.80 5.08
CA LEU A 69 -6.24 12.15 6.35
C LEU A 69 -7.12 11.80 7.54
N ASP A 70 -8.40 12.15 7.51
CA ASP A 70 -9.35 11.86 8.60
C ASP A 70 -9.45 10.35 8.83
N MET A 71 -9.65 9.59 7.75
CA MET A 71 -9.73 8.13 7.82
C MET A 71 -8.44 7.51 8.35
N LEU A 72 -7.28 7.97 7.86
CA LEU A 72 -5.99 7.46 8.29
C LEU A 72 -5.71 7.78 9.75
N PHE A 73 -5.91 9.04 10.16
CA PHE A 73 -5.63 9.46 11.54
C PHE A 73 -6.51 8.74 12.55
N ALA A 74 -7.78 8.51 12.21
CA ALA A 74 -8.66 7.66 13.02
C ALA A 74 -8.15 6.22 13.12
N ARG A 75 -7.60 5.67 12.02
CA ARG A 75 -7.05 4.30 12.01
C ARG A 75 -5.78 4.16 12.83
N VAL A 76 -4.81 5.06 12.66
CA VAL A 76 -3.52 4.97 13.37
C VAL A 76 -3.59 5.40 14.83
N ALA A 77 -4.69 6.01 15.25
CA ALA A 77 -4.96 6.31 16.67
C ALA A 77 -5.42 5.07 17.49
N ARG A 78 -5.73 3.95 16.82
CA ARG A 78 -6.16 2.73 17.53
C ARG A 78 -5.03 2.10 18.34
N PRO A 79 -5.35 1.40 19.45
CA PRO A 79 -4.35 0.82 20.36
C PRO A 79 -3.34 -0.12 19.70
N ASP A 80 -3.73 -0.82 18.63
CA ASP A 80 -2.84 -1.72 17.89
C ASP A 80 -1.68 -0.99 17.18
N CYS A 81 -1.83 0.31 16.91
CA CYS A 81 -0.82 1.15 16.25
C CYS A 81 0.17 1.84 17.21
N VAL A 82 0.03 1.71 18.52
CA VAL A 82 0.87 2.40 19.52
C VAL A 82 2.36 2.04 19.36
N ARG A 83 2.70 0.81 19.00
CA ARG A 83 4.08 0.36 18.78
C ARG A 83 4.62 0.73 17.39
N GLY A 84 3.77 1.19 16.50
CA GLY A 84 4.08 1.50 15.10
C GLY A 84 3.17 0.77 14.13
N TYR A 85 3.41 0.96 12.84
CA TYR A 85 2.60 0.40 11.76
C TYR A 85 3.33 0.46 10.42
N VAL A 86 2.85 -0.34 9.46
CA VAL A 86 3.27 -0.33 8.06
C VAL A 86 2.17 0.35 7.25
N LEU A 87 2.50 1.50 6.63
CA LEU A 87 1.61 2.23 5.73
C LEU A 87 1.76 1.76 4.28
N ASP A 88 0.65 1.47 3.63
CA ASP A 88 0.56 1.12 2.22
C ASP A 88 -0.45 2.02 1.50
N GLY A 89 0.02 2.67 0.43
CA GLY A 89 -0.81 3.56 -0.37
C GLY A 89 -1.06 4.94 0.24
N PHE A 90 -0.23 5.37 1.18
CA PHE A 90 -0.22 6.70 1.78
C PHE A 90 1.21 7.06 2.23
N PRO A 91 1.66 8.36 2.10
CA PRO A 91 0.95 9.44 1.41
C PRO A 91 0.98 9.27 -0.10
N ARG A 92 0.10 9.98 -0.81
CA ARG A 92 0.07 10.04 -2.28
C ARG A 92 0.22 11.44 -2.84
N THR A 93 0.14 12.46 -1.99
CA THR A 93 0.33 13.87 -2.35
C THR A 93 1.26 14.55 -1.36
N LEU A 94 1.88 15.66 -1.79
CA LEU A 94 2.74 16.44 -0.90
C LEU A 94 2.01 17.01 0.32
N PRO A 95 0.78 17.55 0.19
CA PRO A 95 -0.02 17.95 1.35
C PRO A 95 -0.26 16.83 2.36
N GLN A 96 -0.55 15.61 1.88
CA GLN A 96 -0.70 14.44 2.77
C GLN A 96 0.61 14.14 3.52
N ALA A 97 1.77 14.19 2.83
CA ALA A 97 3.06 13.92 3.44
C ALA A 97 3.41 14.95 4.52
N GLN A 98 3.12 16.23 4.26
CA GLN A 98 3.35 17.32 5.20
C GLN A 98 2.46 17.19 6.45
N ALA A 99 1.13 17.03 6.27
CA ALA A 99 0.20 16.86 7.38
C ALA A 99 0.54 15.60 8.22
N PHE A 100 0.99 14.53 7.57
CA PHE A 100 1.43 13.33 8.27
C PHE A 100 2.74 13.56 9.03
N GLY A 101 3.70 14.30 8.46
CA GLY A 101 4.94 14.69 9.12
C GLY A 101 4.68 15.51 10.41
N GLU A 102 3.76 16.46 10.35
CA GLU A 102 3.32 17.22 11.52
C GLU A 102 2.73 16.30 12.61
N ARG A 103 1.92 15.33 12.19
CA ARG A 103 1.33 14.33 13.11
C ARG A 103 2.38 13.40 13.74
N LEU A 104 3.40 13.02 13.00
CA LEU A 104 4.52 12.21 13.51
C LEU A 104 5.38 12.98 14.51
N GLY A 105 5.50 14.30 14.36
CA GLY A 105 6.31 15.17 15.21
C GLY A 105 7.79 14.78 15.16
N ARG A 106 8.32 14.15 16.23
CA ARG A 106 9.73 13.71 16.33
C ARG A 106 9.97 12.27 15.89
N ILE A 107 8.96 11.60 15.34
CA ILE A 107 9.10 10.23 14.85
C ILE A 107 9.60 10.30 13.41
N GLU A 108 10.78 9.75 13.17
CA GLU A 108 11.33 9.62 11.82
C GLU A 108 10.83 8.32 11.20
N PRO A 109 10.00 8.38 10.13
CA PRO A 109 9.56 7.18 9.44
C PRO A 109 10.70 6.58 8.61
N ILE A 110 10.64 5.27 8.37
CA ILE A 110 11.44 4.65 7.31
C ILE A 110 10.57 4.59 6.05
N VAL A 111 11.02 5.25 5.00
CA VAL A 111 10.30 5.32 3.73
C VAL A 111 11.00 4.43 2.71
N ILE A 112 10.26 3.47 2.15
CA ILE A 112 10.78 2.51 1.17
C ILE A 112 10.06 2.75 -0.16
N ASP A 113 10.81 3.15 -1.18
CA ASP A 113 10.28 3.32 -2.54
C ASP A 113 10.52 2.05 -3.37
N PHE A 114 9.42 1.46 -3.83
CA PHE A 114 9.43 0.30 -4.73
C PHE A 114 9.59 0.76 -6.18
N VAL A 115 10.80 0.67 -6.70
CA VAL A 115 11.12 1.03 -8.07
C VAL A 115 10.70 -0.11 -9.01
N VAL A 116 9.72 0.15 -9.87
CA VAL A 116 9.18 -0.81 -10.85
C VAL A 116 8.78 -0.07 -12.12
N ARG A 117 9.12 -0.62 -13.27
CA ARG A 117 8.77 -0.04 -14.58
C ARG A 117 7.27 -0.12 -14.86
N ASP A 118 6.73 0.89 -15.52
CA ASP A 118 5.30 0.97 -15.88
C ASP A 118 4.82 -0.25 -16.65
N ALA A 119 5.63 -0.76 -17.59
CA ALA A 119 5.29 -1.98 -18.34
C ALA A 119 5.05 -3.20 -17.43
N THR A 120 5.91 -3.38 -16.42
CA THR A 120 5.77 -4.44 -15.42
C THR A 120 4.53 -4.23 -14.55
N ILE A 121 4.21 -2.97 -14.23
CA ILE A 121 3.01 -2.63 -13.45
C ILE A 121 1.73 -3.00 -14.22
N VAL A 122 1.67 -2.65 -15.50
CA VAL A 122 0.53 -3.00 -16.38
C VAL A 122 0.35 -4.51 -16.45
N GLU A 123 1.45 -5.26 -16.67
CA GLU A 123 1.42 -6.73 -16.69
C GLU A 123 0.92 -7.32 -15.36
N ARG A 124 1.42 -6.79 -14.22
CA ARG A 124 1.02 -7.24 -12.89
C ARG A 124 -0.46 -6.93 -12.59
N ALA A 125 -0.95 -5.78 -13.01
CA ALA A 125 -2.35 -5.41 -12.80
C ALA A 125 -3.30 -6.30 -13.60
N ALA A 126 -2.96 -6.61 -14.86
CA ALA A 126 -3.77 -7.44 -15.75
C ALA A 126 -4.03 -8.86 -15.19
N GLY A 127 -3.06 -9.43 -14.47
CA GLY A 127 -3.17 -10.77 -13.89
C GLY A 127 -3.52 -10.81 -12.41
N ARG A 128 -3.74 -9.68 -11.74
CA ARG A 128 -4.02 -9.63 -10.32
C ARG A 128 -5.40 -10.19 -9.99
N LEU A 129 -5.43 -11.09 -9.02
CA LEU A 129 -6.64 -11.71 -8.49
C LEU A 129 -6.74 -11.40 -6.99
N THR A 130 -7.93 -11.02 -6.54
CA THR A 130 -8.18 -10.69 -5.13
C THR A 130 -9.32 -11.54 -4.60
N CYS A 131 -9.14 -12.12 -3.43
CA CYS A 131 -10.19 -12.89 -2.77
C CYS A 131 -11.27 -11.98 -2.20
N LYS A 132 -12.53 -12.23 -2.57
CA LYS A 132 -13.71 -11.47 -2.07
C LYS A 132 -13.90 -11.58 -0.56
N ALA A 133 -13.50 -12.71 0.05
CA ALA A 133 -13.71 -12.95 1.47
C ALA A 133 -12.56 -12.44 2.34
N CYS A 134 -11.31 -12.86 2.06
CA CYS A 134 -10.17 -12.60 2.95
C CYS A 134 -9.15 -11.57 2.42
N GLY A 135 -9.41 -10.96 1.25
CA GLY A 135 -8.53 -9.97 0.65
C GLY A 135 -7.18 -10.51 0.13
N ASN A 136 -6.93 -11.83 0.25
CA ASN A 136 -5.68 -12.43 -0.24
C ASN A 136 -5.47 -12.11 -1.72
N ILE A 137 -4.23 -11.76 -2.07
CA ILE A 137 -3.85 -11.40 -3.44
C ILE A 137 -3.08 -12.57 -4.04
N GLN A 138 -3.53 -13.00 -5.22
CA GLN A 138 -2.86 -13.98 -6.08
C GLN A 138 -2.69 -13.39 -7.48
N HIS A 139 -1.98 -14.08 -8.35
CA HIS A 139 -1.77 -13.60 -9.71
C HIS A 139 -1.89 -14.76 -10.70
N ALA A 140 -2.65 -14.56 -11.77
CA ALA A 140 -2.94 -15.60 -12.75
C ALA A 140 -1.68 -16.25 -13.34
N ARG A 141 -0.58 -15.50 -13.48
CA ARG A 141 0.69 -15.98 -14.05
C ARG A 141 1.81 -16.16 -13.01
N PHE A 142 2.03 -15.18 -12.12
CA PHE A 142 3.20 -15.15 -11.20
C PHE A 142 2.95 -15.88 -9.87
N ALA A 143 1.70 -16.03 -9.47
CA ALA A 143 1.27 -16.77 -8.29
C ALA A 143 -0.10 -17.38 -8.54
N PRO A 144 -0.21 -18.35 -9.48
CA PRO A 144 -1.48 -18.92 -9.86
C PRO A 144 -2.14 -19.67 -8.69
N PRO A 145 -3.46 -19.57 -8.54
CA PRO A 145 -4.18 -20.33 -7.54
C PRO A 145 -4.09 -21.84 -7.84
N ARG A 146 -4.00 -22.65 -6.80
CA ARG A 146 -3.98 -24.12 -6.90
C ARG A 146 -5.23 -24.68 -7.59
N VAL A 147 -6.36 -24.02 -7.35
CA VAL A 147 -7.64 -24.30 -8.00
C VAL A 147 -8.11 -23.04 -8.69
N ALA A 148 -8.35 -23.10 -10.00
CA ALA A 148 -8.78 -21.95 -10.79
C ALA A 148 -9.99 -21.25 -10.16
N GLY A 149 -9.90 -19.92 -9.99
CA GLY A 149 -10.95 -19.09 -9.40
C GLY A 149 -11.14 -19.23 -7.88
N LYS A 150 -10.34 -20.06 -7.19
CA LYS A 150 -10.43 -20.28 -5.74
C LYS A 150 -9.22 -19.73 -5.01
N CYS A 151 -9.46 -19.07 -3.89
CA CYS A 151 -8.41 -18.55 -3.02
C CYS A 151 -7.68 -19.68 -2.28
N ASP A 152 -6.36 -19.74 -2.35
CA ASP A 152 -5.56 -20.77 -1.67
C ASP A 152 -5.64 -20.69 -0.14
N ARG A 153 -6.02 -19.52 0.40
CA ARG A 153 -6.10 -19.28 1.84
C ARG A 153 -7.44 -19.67 2.47
N CYS A 154 -8.55 -19.44 1.75
CA CYS A 154 -9.89 -19.64 2.33
C CYS A 154 -10.90 -20.25 1.35
N SER A 155 -10.46 -20.68 0.17
CA SER A 155 -11.28 -21.32 -0.88
C SER A 155 -12.42 -20.47 -1.45
N ALA A 156 -12.56 -19.21 -1.02
CA ALA A 156 -13.56 -18.30 -1.58
C ALA A 156 -13.16 -17.83 -3.00
N GLU A 157 -14.11 -17.21 -3.70
CA GLU A 157 -13.94 -16.73 -5.06
C GLU A 157 -12.83 -15.68 -5.19
N LEU A 158 -12.00 -15.83 -6.22
CA LEU A 158 -11.02 -14.84 -6.68
C LEU A 158 -11.60 -14.01 -7.83
N VAL A 159 -11.45 -12.70 -7.75
CA VAL A 159 -11.90 -11.77 -8.78
C VAL A 159 -10.83 -10.75 -9.12
N GLN A 160 -10.87 -10.23 -10.33
CA GLN A 160 -10.13 -9.04 -10.69
C GLN A 160 -10.80 -7.81 -10.07
N ARG A 161 -10.01 -6.86 -9.58
CA ARG A 161 -10.55 -5.61 -9.05
C ARG A 161 -11.05 -4.71 -10.19
N PRO A 162 -12.10 -3.90 -9.99
CA PRO A 162 -12.52 -2.92 -11.00
C PRO A 162 -11.41 -1.93 -11.36
N ASP A 163 -10.60 -1.53 -10.39
CA ASP A 163 -9.47 -0.61 -10.55
C ASP A 163 -8.21 -1.25 -11.20
N ASP A 164 -8.31 -2.50 -11.67
CA ASP A 164 -7.28 -3.20 -12.46
C ASP A 164 -7.64 -3.26 -13.96
N ALA A 165 -8.73 -2.64 -14.39
CA ALA A 165 -9.04 -2.50 -15.79
C ALA A 165 -7.94 -1.67 -16.51
N PRO A 166 -7.50 -2.04 -17.74
CA PRO A 166 -6.34 -1.41 -18.38
C PRO A 166 -6.41 0.12 -18.46
N ALA A 167 -7.57 0.68 -18.79
CA ALA A 167 -7.77 2.13 -18.85
C ALA A 167 -7.59 2.79 -17.47
N VAL A 168 -8.08 2.14 -16.40
CA VAL A 168 -7.94 2.65 -15.03
C VAL A 168 -6.50 2.55 -14.56
N VAL A 169 -5.79 1.47 -14.91
CA VAL A 169 -4.35 1.30 -14.59
C VAL A 169 -3.52 2.40 -15.25
N THR A 170 -3.78 2.72 -16.52
CA THR A 170 -3.10 3.80 -17.24
C THR A 170 -3.34 5.14 -16.55
N GLU A 171 -4.58 5.44 -16.18
CA GLU A 171 -4.91 6.68 -15.47
C GLU A 171 -4.24 6.73 -14.08
N ARG A 172 -4.22 5.64 -13.35
CA ARG A 172 -3.53 5.55 -12.05
C ARG A 172 -2.02 5.78 -12.17
N LEU A 173 -1.39 5.31 -13.24
CA LEU A 173 0.03 5.58 -13.51
C LEU A 173 0.25 7.07 -13.80
N ARG A 174 -0.61 7.68 -14.64
CA ARG A 174 -0.55 9.12 -14.90
C ARG A 174 -0.64 9.93 -13.61
N VAL A 175 -1.66 9.66 -12.80
CA VAL A 175 -1.88 10.31 -11.50
C VAL A 175 -0.71 10.07 -10.54
N TYR A 176 -0.15 8.85 -10.52
CA TYR A 176 1.03 8.53 -9.73
C TYR A 176 2.23 9.40 -10.12
N HIS A 177 2.57 9.49 -11.41
CA HIS A 177 3.70 10.28 -11.88
C HIS A 177 3.53 11.77 -11.58
N GLU A 178 2.31 12.30 -11.70
CA GLU A 178 2.02 13.71 -11.45
C GLU A 178 1.99 14.08 -9.96
N GLN A 179 1.41 13.24 -9.12
CA GLN A 179 1.10 13.63 -7.74
C GLN A 179 1.90 12.88 -6.66
N THR A 180 2.25 11.61 -6.91
CA THR A 180 2.89 10.76 -5.90
C THR A 180 4.39 10.63 -6.10
N GLN A 181 4.87 10.50 -7.32
CA GLN A 181 6.30 10.40 -7.61
C GLN A 181 7.13 11.55 -7.05
N PRO A 182 6.66 12.82 -7.02
CA PRO A 182 7.39 13.93 -6.38
C PRO A 182 7.72 13.70 -4.90
N LEU A 183 7.00 12.82 -4.21
CA LEU A 183 7.29 12.45 -2.82
C LEU A 183 8.65 11.75 -2.65
N VAL A 184 9.15 11.09 -3.70
CA VAL A 184 10.49 10.48 -3.68
C VAL A 184 11.53 11.54 -3.36
N GLY A 185 11.53 12.67 -4.10
CA GLY A 185 12.43 13.80 -3.83
C GLY A 185 12.22 14.44 -2.46
N TYR A 186 10.96 14.55 -2.01
CA TYR A 186 10.64 15.07 -0.69
C TYR A 186 11.27 14.23 0.44
N TYR A 187 11.09 12.91 0.42
CA TYR A 187 11.66 12.03 1.44
C TYR A 187 13.15 11.77 1.27
N GLN A 188 13.68 11.89 0.04
CA GLN A 188 15.12 11.84 -0.21
C GLN A 188 15.82 13.05 0.42
N THR A 189 15.25 14.25 0.27
CA THR A 189 15.76 15.48 0.92
C THR A 189 15.68 15.38 2.45
N ALA A 190 14.66 14.72 2.98
CA ALA A 190 14.55 14.47 4.42
C ALA A 190 15.52 13.38 4.94
N GLY A 191 16.24 12.67 4.07
CA GLY A 191 17.22 11.63 4.45
C GLY A 191 16.62 10.31 4.95
N VAL A 192 15.30 10.11 4.78
CA VAL A 192 14.58 8.93 5.30
C VAL A 192 14.18 7.92 4.21
N LEU A 193 14.45 8.22 2.93
CA LEU A 193 14.12 7.36 1.79
C LEU A 193 15.15 6.24 1.60
N ARG A 194 14.66 5.07 1.24
CA ARG A 194 15.43 3.92 0.80
C ARG A 194 14.78 3.33 -0.44
N GLU A 195 15.56 3.11 -1.49
CA GLU A 195 15.06 2.51 -2.73
C GLU A 195 15.13 0.98 -2.67
N LEU A 196 14.15 0.35 -3.27
CA LEU A 196 14.02 -1.10 -3.36
C LEU A 196 13.66 -1.50 -4.79
N ASP A 197 14.50 -2.31 -5.43
CA ASP A 197 14.18 -2.92 -6.72
C ASP A 197 12.99 -3.88 -6.58
N GLY A 198 11.84 -3.46 -7.08
CA GLY A 198 10.60 -4.23 -7.07
C GLY A 198 10.40 -5.15 -8.28
N GLU A 199 11.37 -5.23 -9.21
CA GLU A 199 11.30 -6.08 -10.40
C GLU A 199 11.59 -7.56 -10.10
N GLN A 200 12.25 -7.85 -9.01
CA GLN A 200 12.67 -9.19 -8.62
C GLN A 200 11.48 -10.08 -8.20
N SER A 201 11.77 -11.36 -7.91
CA SER A 201 10.78 -12.28 -7.36
C SER A 201 10.27 -11.78 -5.98
N PRO A 202 9.01 -12.08 -5.61
CA PRO A 202 8.45 -11.64 -4.33
C PRO A 202 9.32 -12.00 -3.11
N GLU A 203 10.01 -13.14 -3.15
CA GLU A 203 10.91 -13.60 -2.09
C GLU A 203 12.20 -12.80 -2.03
N ALA A 204 12.77 -12.44 -3.19
CA ALA A 204 13.97 -11.62 -3.27
C ALA A 204 13.66 -10.18 -2.82
N VAL A 205 12.55 -9.60 -3.29
CA VAL A 205 12.06 -8.29 -2.83
C VAL A 205 11.88 -8.27 -1.31
N PHE A 206 11.29 -9.32 -0.73
CA PHE A 206 11.09 -9.38 0.72
C PHE A 206 12.41 -9.43 1.49
N ARG A 207 13.39 -10.22 1.04
CA ARG A 207 14.72 -10.27 1.66
C ARG A 207 15.42 -8.91 1.62
N SER A 208 15.40 -8.24 0.45
CA SER A 208 15.96 -6.91 0.28
C SER A 208 15.25 -5.89 1.19
N LEU A 209 13.91 -5.94 1.25
CA LEU A 209 13.10 -5.11 2.13
C LEU A 209 13.51 -5.26 3.60
N MET A 210 13.65 -6.50 4.07
CA MET A 210 14.08 -6.76 5.45
C MET A 210 15.50 -6.27 5.73
N GLY A 211 16.40 -6.33 4.75
CA GLY A 211 17.78 -5.80 4.85
C GLY A 211 17.83 -4.27 4.92
N LEU A 212 16.82 -3.57 4.43
CA LEU A 212 16.72 -2.12 4.53
C LEU A 212 16.22 -1.65 5.91
N LEU A 213 15.74 -2.51 6.76
CA LEU A 213 15.20 -2.15 8.07
C LEU A 213 16.22 -2.43 9.19
N PRO A 214 16.22 -1.63 10.27
CA PRO A 214 17.05 -1.91 11.42
C PRO A 214 16.72 -3.30 12.01
N PRO A 215 17.69 -3.94 12.68
CA PRO A 215 17.42 -5.16 13.42
C PRO A 215 16.24 -4.98 14.38
N GLN A 216 15.45 -6.04 14.56
CA GLN A 216 14.40 -6.00 15.57
C GLN A 216 15.09 -6.13 16.94
N GLU A 217 14.93 -5.10 17.78
CA GLU A 217 15.39 -5.22 19.17
C GLU A 217 14.66 -6.39 19.82
N ALA A 218 15.41 -7.27 20.44
CA ALA A 218 14.84 -8.38 21.21
C ALA A 218 13.96 -7.80 22.33
N ALA A 219 12.71 -8.27 22.40
CA ALA A 219 11.73 -7.82 23.39
C ALA A 219 12.10 -8.34 24.79
#